data_0d034a4446547e57807ae467cc2dcc0c
#
_entry.id   0d034a4446547e57807ae467cc2dcc0c
#
_cell.length_a   1.000
_cell.length_b   1.000
_cell.length_c   1.000
_cell.angle_alpha   90.00
_cell.angle_beta   90.00
_cell.angle_gamma   90.00
#
_symmetry.space_group_name_H-M   'P 1'
#
loop_
_entity.id
_entity.type
_entity.pdbx_description
1 polymer ?
#
loop_
_entity_poly.entity_id
_entity_poly.type
_entity_poly.pdbx_seq_one_letter_code
_entity_poly.pdbx_strand_id
1 'polypeptide(L)'
;MFPVRRALAAALSAVLVTGAAACSGDSGPDDAVTKLDVGVVTVIDIAPLYLGIQKGFFSARHLQVTPKPRQGGSLIVAAVVSGSQHIGFSNNTSLLIGASRGLPLRIVAAGNQAAAGDYAAIFTRADSRIGSAKDLAGKVIAVNNLNNVGPLTVNAALQASGVDISRVKFVEVAFPEMGAALAQRRVDAVWAVEPFASAIKAAGGAKVLLRPYPLVAAHFPVASYFTSESYAASDPDVVDRFRQAMNESLTYAQKHPDEVRRILPTYLDLTPEVAARVVLPEWSTDVGAPLLRRTADLALEYGYLRTEPDINKLVGG
;
A
#
# COMPACT_ATOMS: atom_id res chain seq x y z
N MET A 1 -72.32 -7.53 -55.31
CA MET A 1 -73.07 -8.78 -55.61
C MET A 1 -72.72 -9.79 -54.49
N PHE A 2 -73.69 -10.06 -53.69
CA PHE A 2 -73.74 -11.02 -52.56
C PHE A 2 -73.52 -12.48 -53.00
N PRO A 3 -73.52 -13.47 -52.12
CA PRO A 3 -72.96 -13.76 -50.79
C PRO A 3 -72.32 -15.17 -50.72
N VAL A 4 -71.89 -15.67 -49.59
CA VAL A 4 -72.44 -16.93 -48.98
C VAL A 4 -71.52 -17.46 -47.83
N ARG A 5 -72.11 -17.50 -46.69
CA ARG A 5 -71.90 -18.20 -45.41
C ARG A 5 -71.45 -19.65 -45.53
N ARG A 6 -70.75 -20.10 -44.47
CA ARG A 6 -70.98 -21.29 -43.58
C ARG A 6 -69.70 -21.61 -42.86
N ALA A 7 -69.62 -21.59 -41.59
CA ALA A 7 -70.17 -22.29 -40.44
C ALA A 7 -69.25 -23.41 -39.92
N LEU A 8 -68.91 -23.22 -38.66
CA LEU A 8 -68.59 -24.18 -37.58
C LEU A 8 -67.73 -25.45 -37.84
N ALA A 9 -66.67 -25.58 -37.09
CA ALA A 9 -66.46 -26.76 -36.23
C ALA A 9 -65.46 -26.43 -35.12
N ALA A 10 -65.92 -26.51 -33.88
CA ALA A 10 -65.10 -26.47 -32.65
C ALA A 10 -64.38 -27.79 -32.44
N ALA A 11 -63.05 -27.68 -32.21
CA ALA A 11 -62.29 -28.80 -31.67
C ALA A 11 -61.56 -28.31 -30.44
N LEU A 12 -62.01 -28.69 -29.25
CA LEU A 12 -61.33 -28.57 -27.97
C LEU A 12 -60.07 -29.50 -28.02
N SER A 13 -58.91 -28.92 -28.02
CA SER A 13 -57.66 -29.62 -27.70
C SER A 13 -57.18 -29.12 -26.36
N ALA A 14 -57.34 -29.95 -25.34
CA ALA A 14 -56.74 -29.72 -24.01
C ALA A 14 -55.20 -29.85 -24.11
N VAL A 15 -54.49 -28.72 -23.98
CA VAL A 15 -53.03 -28.71 -23.84
C VAL A 15 -52.72 -28.83 -22.35
N LEU A 16 -52.21 -29.98 -21.96
CA LEU A 16 -51.56 -30.17 -20.66
C LEU A 16 -50.27 -29.30 -20.65
N VAL A 17 -50.31 -28.19 -19.93
CA VAL A 17 -49.10 -27.44 -19.58
C VAL A 17 -48.43 -28.16 -18.42
N THR A 18 -47.45 -29.03 -18.73
CA THR A 18 -46.47 -29.50 -17.76
C THR A 18 -45.59 -28.33 -17.35
N GLY A 19 -45.85 -27.77 -16.16
CA GLY A 19 -45.00 -26.78 -15.56
C GLY A 19 -43.62 -27.35 -15.25
N ALA A 20 -42.65 -27.02 -16.09
CA ALA A 20 -41.25 -27.12 -15.70
C ALA A 20 -40.99 -26.05 -14.62
N ALA A 21 -40.96 -26.45 -13.36
CA ALA A 21 -40.41 -25.65 -12.30
C ALA A 21 -38.92 -25.44 -12.59
N ALA A 22 -38.61 -24.36 -13.30
CA ALA A 22 -37.27 -23.83 -13.32
C ALA A 22 -36.92 -23.45 -11.89
N CYS A 23 -36.06 -24.22 -11.23
CA CYS A 23 -35.35 -23.78 -10.04
C CYS A 23 -34.48 -22.57 -10.47
N SER A 24 -35.06 -21.37 -10.47
CA SER A 24 -34.31 -20.15 -10.32
C SER A 24 -33.74 -20.20 -8.90
N GLY A 25 -32.48 -20.63 -8.78
CA GLY A 25 -31.72 -20.44 -7.56
C GLY A 25 -31.76 -18.95 -7.27
N ASP A 26 -32.51 -18.60 -6.23
CA ASP A 26 -32.52 -17.29 -5.63
C ASP A 26 -31.09 -17.09 -5.07
N SER A 27 -30.22 -16.48 -5.88
CA SER A 27 -28.95 -15.97 -5.39
C SER A 27 -29.32 -14.83 -4.45
N GLY A 28 -29.36 -15.13 -3.16
CA GLY A 28 -29.62 -14.13 -2.14
C GLY A 28 -28.61 -12.96 -2.27
N PRO A 29 -28.92 -11.80 -1.69
CA PRO A 29 -28.04 -10.62 -1.77
C PRO A 29 -26.62 -10.85 -1.25
N ASP A 30 -26.34 -11.93 -0.55
CA ASP A 30 -25.01 -12.31 -0.03
C ASP A 30 -24.06 -12.92 -1.06
N ASP A 31 -24.50 -13.34 -2.24
CA ASP A 31 -23.66 -13.97 -3.28
C ASP A 31 -23.07 -12.98 -4.29
N ALA A 32 -23.43 -11.71 -4.23
CA ALA A 32 -22.96 -10.70 -5.17
C ALA A 32 -21.47 -10.37 -4.93
N VAL A 33 -20.63 -10.52 -5.96
CA VAL A 33 -19.21 -10.15 -5.89
C VAL A 33 -19.06 -8.63 -5.82
N THR A 34 -18.46 -8.14 -4.74
CA THR A 34 -18.14 -6.72 -4.54
C THR A 34 -16.81 -6.37 -5.20
N LYS A 35 -16.80 -5.38 -6.08
CA LYS A 35 -15.57 -4.88 -6.73
C LYS A 35 -14.92 -3.80 -5.86
N LEU A 36 -13.63 -3.97 -5.58
CA LEU A 36 -12.84 -3.04 -4.77
C LEU A 36 -11.63 -2.53 -5.53
N ASP A 37 -11.57 -1.24 -5.76
CA ASP A 37 -10.37 -0.56 -6.21
C ASP A 37 -9.49 -0.23 -5.00
N VAL A 38 -8.28 -0.78 -4.98
CA VAL A 38 -7.32 -0.61 -3.89
C VAL A 38 -6.11 0.19 -4.36
N GLY A 39 -5.95 1.41 -3.84
CA GLY A 39 -4.80 2.26 -4.13
C GLY A 39 -3.52 1.68 -3.55
N VAL A 40 -2.46 1.61 -4.34
CA VAL A 40 -1.19 1.01 -3.92
C VAL A 40 0.01 1.80 -4.44
N VAL A 41 1.11 1.78 -3.69
CA VAL A 41 2.44 2.11 -4.22
C VAL A 41 3.07 0.81 -4.71
N THR A 42 3.66 0.82 -5.91
CA THR A 42 4.23 -0.38 -6.53
C THR A 42 5.61 -0.69 -5.94
N VAL A 43 5.60 -1.34 -4.78
CA VAL A 43 6.77 -1.78 -3.99
C VAL A 43 6.54 -3.22 -3.48
N ILE A 44 7.56 -3.84 -2.89
CA ILE A 44 7.43 -5.23 -2.40
C ILE A 44 6.46 -5.37 -1.23
N ASP A 45 6.16 -4.30 -0.52
CA ASP A 45 5.32 -4.27 0.68
C ASP A 45 3.91 -4.80 0.43
N ILE A 46 3.41 -4.63 -0.81
CA ILE A 46 2.07 -5.06 -1.23
C ILE A 46 2.02 -6.50 -1.76
N ALA A 47 3.12 -7.25 -1.67
CA ALA A 47 3.14 -8.66 -2.09
C ALA A 47 2.01 -9.50 -1.45
N PRO A 48 1.64 -9.32 -0.16
CA PRO A 48 0.52 -10.04 0.44
C PRO A 48 -0.82 -9.78 -0.27
N LEU A 49 -1.07 -8.56 -0.77
CA LEU A 49 -2.28 -8.25 -1.53
C LEU A 49 -2.37 -9.08 -2.82
N TYR A 50 -1.27 -9.13 -3.59
CA TYR A 50 -1.20 -9.91 -4.82
C TYR A 50 -1.26 -11.41 -4.56
N LEU A 51 -0.59 -11.90 -3.51
CA LEU A 51 -0.71 -13.30 -3.07
C LEU A 51 -2.13 -13.64 -2.67
N GLY A 52 -2.80 -12.80 -1.88
CA GLY A 52 -4.18 -13.01 -1.48
C GLY A 52 -5.16 -13.04 -2.65
N ILE A 53 -4.94 -12.19 -3.67
CA ILE A 53 -5.69 -12.24 -4.94
C ILE A 53 -5.43 -13.58 -5.65
N GLN A 54 -4.18 -13.97 -5.83
CA GLN A 54 -3.78 -15.20 -6.52
C GLN A 54 -4.27 -16.46 -5.79
N LYS A 55 -4.21 -16.48 -4.46
CA LYS A 55 -4.65 -17.61 -3.62
C LYS A 55 -6.16 -17.69 -3.43
N GLY A 56 -6.89 -16.67 -3.88
CA GLY A 56 -8.34 -16.66 -3.78
C GLY A 56 -8.86 -16.22 -2.40
N PHE A 57 -8.04 -15.66 -1.50
CA PHE A 57 -8.50 -15.25 -0.16
C PHE A 57 -9.58 -14.17 -0.21
N PHE A 58 -9.48 -13.26 -1.20
CA PHE A 58 -10.50 -12.25 -1.44
C PHE A 58 -11.73 -12.82 -2.13
N SER A 59 -11.56 -13.65 -3.17
CA SER A 59 -12.69 -14.22 -3.89
C SER A 59 -13.51 -15.20 -3.04
N ALA A 60 -12.87 -15.94 -2.11
CA ALA A 60 -13.56 -16.76 -1.12
C ALA A 60 -14.47 -15.95 -0.18
N ARG A 61 -14.34 -14.62 -0.18
CA ARG A 61 -15.16 -13.66 0.58
C ARG A 61 -15.97 -12.76 -0.34
N HIS A 62 -16.25 -13.20 -1.56
CA HIS A 62 -17.01 -12.45 -2.58
C HIS A 62 -16.44 -11.05 -2.88
N LEU A 63 -15.10 -10.89 -2.81
CA LEU A 63 -14.40 -9.65 -3.13
C LEU A 63 -13.58 -9.82 -4.40
N GLN A 64 -13.77 -8.91 -5.36
CA GLN A 64 -12.91 -8.75 -6.53
C GLN A 64 -12.03 -7.52 -6.33
N VAL A 65 -10.78 -7.72 -5.94
CA VAL A 65 -9.83 -6.65 -5.65
C VAL A 65 -9.03 -6.29 -6.90
N THR A 66 -8.97 -5.00 -7.20
CA THR A 66 -8.18 -4.43 -8.32
C THR A 66 -7.18 -3.42 -7.77
N PRO A 67 -5.87 -3.73 -7.74
CA PRO A 67 -4.84 -2.77 -7.36
C PRO A 67 -4.77 -1.59 -8.34
N LYS A 68 -4.69 -0.35 -7.82
CA LYS A 68 -4.61 0.90 -8.58
C LYS A 68 -3.32 1.64 -8.21
N PRO A 69 -2.26 1.56 -9.03
CA PRO A 69 -0.97 2.17 -8.75
C PRO A 69 -1.03 3.69 -8.61
N ARG A 70 -0.26 4.22 -7.65
CA ARG A 70 0.00 5.65 -7.41
C ARG A 70 1.47 5.85 -7.01
N GLN A 71 1.98 7.06 -7.21
CA GLN A 71 3.38 7.38 -6.96
C GLN A 71 3.73 7.41 -5.46
N GLY A 72 2.78 7.72 -4.58
CA GLY A 72 3.04 7.85 -3.15
C GLY A 72 1.78 7.82 -2.28
N GLY A 73 1.98 7.61 -0.98
CA GLY A 73 0.91 7.42 -0.01
C GLY A 73 -0.05 8.61 0.10
N SER A 74 0.45 9.84 0.02
CA SER A 74 -0.41 11.04 0.08
C SER A 74 -1.41 11.12 -1.08
N LEU A 75 -1.03 10.66 -2.28
CA LEU A 75 -1.92 10.58 -3.43
C LEU A 75 -2.99 9.49 -3.25
N ILE A 76 -2.66 8.40 -2.56
CA ILE A 76 -3.61 7.36 -2.22
C ILE A 76 -4.59 7.86 -1.16
N VAL A 77 -4.12 8.59 -0.13
CA VAL A 77 -4.98 9.22 0.87
C VAL A 77 -6.01 10.12 0.19
N ALA A 78 -5.58 10.99 -0.74
CA ALA A 78 -6.48 11.85 -1.48
C ALA A 78 -7.51 11.07 -2.31
N ALA A 79 -7.08 9.98 -2.97
CA ALA A 79 -7.93 9.13 -3.79
C ALA A 79 -9.01 8.39 -2.98
N VAL A 80 -8.67 7.93 -1.76
CA VAL A 80 -9.62 7.27 -0.86
C VAL A 80 -10.61 8.28 -0.27
N VAL A 81 -10.13 9.44 0.17
CA VAL A 81 -11.01 10.50 0.73
C VAL A 81 -11.98 11.02 -0.32
N SER A 82 -11.57 11.12 -1.59
CA SER A 82 -12.46 11.55 -2.70
C SER A 82 -13.41 10.45 -3.17
N GLY A 83 -13.30 9.21 -2.66
CA GLY A 83 -14.11 8.06 -3.10
C GLY A 83 -13.70 7.47 -4.46
N SER A 84 -12.60 7.95 -5.07
CA SER A 84 -12.10 7.37 -6.33
C SER A 84 -11.40 6.00 -6.13
N GLN A 85 -11.10 5.65 -4.90
CA GLN A 85 -10.63 4.34 -4.46
C GLN A 85 -11.33 3.98 -3.14
N HIS A 86 -11.72 2.71 -3.00
CA HIS A 86 -12.45 2.22 -1.80
C HIS A 86 -11.51 2.04 -0.61
N ILE A 87 -10.35 1.46 -0.88
CA ILE A 87 -9.31 1.16 0.11
C ILE A 87 -7.97 1.64 -0.44
N GLY A 88 -7.05 2.00 0.45
CA GLY A 88 -5.69 2.38 0.11
C GLY A 88 -4.66 1.65 0.96
N PHE A 89 -3.49 1.41 0.39
CA PHE A 89 -2.27 1.05 1.11
C PHE A 89 -1.36 2.27 1.15
N SER A 90 -1.08 2.79 2.32
CA SER A 90 -0.23 3.97 2.48
C SER A 90 0.70 3.83 3.67
N ASN A 91 1.86 4.51 3.59
CA ASN A 91 2.70 4.61 4.76
C ASN A 91 2.00 5.36 5.89
N ASN A 92 2.28 4.95 7.12
CA ASN A 92 1.61 5.46 8.30
C ASN A 92 1.85 6.96 8.53
N THR A 93 3.01 7.49 8.13
CA THR A 93 3.28 8.94 8.22
C THR A 93 2.29 9.75 7.39
N SER A 94 1.99 9.33 6.14
CA SER A 94 0.99 10.00 5.30
C SER A 94 -0.43 9.90 5.88
N LEU A 95 -0.77 8.76 6.52
CA LEU A 95 -2.05 8.60 7.23
C LEU A 95 -2.16 9.54 8.42
N LEU A 96 -1.10 9.63 9.24
CA LEU A 96 -1.03 10.55 10.39
C LEU A 96 -1.13 12.01 9.96
N ILE A 97 -0.44 12.41 8.87
CA ILE A 97 -0.55 13.75 8.29
C ILE A 97 -1.99 14.03 7.83
N GLY A 98 -2.63 13.08 7.17
CA GLY A 98 -4.03 13.19 6.75
C GLY A 98 -4.97 13.35 7.95
N ALA A 99 -4.86 12.49 8.95
CA ALA A 99 -5.68 12.51 10.15
C ALA A 99 -5.48 13.81 10.97
N SER A 100 -4.24 14.31 11.11
CA SER A 100 -3.95 15.58 11.79
C SER A 100 -4.56 16.80 11.10
N ARG A 101 -4.88 16.69 9.80
CA ARG A 101 -5.60 17.71 9.01
C ARG A 101 -7.12 17.51 9.03
N GLY A 102 -7.61 16.57 9.84
CA GLY A 102 -9.04 16.29 9.96
C GLY A 102 -9.61 15.43 8.84
N LEU A 103 -8.77 14.77 8.01
CA LEU A 103 -9.30 13.85 7.01
C LEU A 103 -9.93 12.64 7.70
N PRO A 104 -11.13 12.20 7.27
CA PRO A 104 -11.88 11.12 7.88
C PRO A 104 -11.32 9.76 7.45
N LEU A 105 -10.25 9.31 8.09
CA LEU A 105 -9.52 8.08 7.77
C LEU A 105 -9.71 7.02 8.84
N ARG A 106 -9.77 5.75 8.42
CA ARG A 106 -9.80 4.58 9.29
C ARG A 106 -8.86 3.50 8.78
N ILE A 107 -7.91 3.05 9.60
CA ILE A 107 -7.08 1.87 9.31
C ILE A 107 -7.96 0.63 9.45
N VAL A 108 -7.91 -0.24 8.43
CA VAL A 108 -8.73 -1.46 8.36
C VAL A 108 -7.90 -2.74 8.50
N ALA A 109 -6.62 -2.69 8.13
CA ALA A 109 -5.68 -3.79 8.36
C ALA A 109 -4.27 -3.23 8.49
N ALA A 110 -3.41 -3.96 9.19
CA ALA A 110 -1.99 -3.70 9.18
C ALA A 110 -1.40 -3.93 7.77
N GLY A 111 -0.16 -3.59 7.60
CA GLY A 111 0.58 -3.83 6.36
C GLY A 111 1.92 -4.46 6.68
N ASN A 112 2.97 -3.65 6.72
CA ASN A 112 4.31 -4.13 6.98
C ASN A 112 5.06 -3.30 8.01
N GLN A 113 6.06 -3.94 8.57
CA GLN A 113 7.06 -3.36 9.46
C GLN A 113 8.42 -3.43 8.79
N ALA A 114 9.31 -2.50 9.14
CA ALA A 114 10.66 -2.52 8.63
C ALA A 114 11.42 -3.74 9.19
N ALA A 115 11.93 -4.57 8.29
CA ALA A 115 12.86 -5.62 8.62
C ALA A 115 14.25 -5.06 8.94
N ALA A 116 15.10 -5.90 9.53
CA ALA A 116 16.52 -5.63 9.62
C ALA A 116 17.18 -5.57 8.22
N GLY A 117 18.36 -4.93 8.14
CA GLY A 117 19.12 -4.88 6.90
C GLY A 117 18.78 -3.74 5.96
N ASP A 118 18.95 -3.96 4.65
CA ASP A 118 18.86 -2.93 3.62
C ASP A 118 17.45 -2.80 2.99
N TYR A 119 16.39 -3.14 3.73
CA TYR A 119 15.01 -2.97 3.27
C TYR A 119 14.73 -1.52 2.82
N ALA A 120 15.26 -0.54 3.55
CA ALA A 120 15.28 0.86 3.16
C ALA A 120 16.61 1.48 3.56
N ALA A 121 17.24 2.23 2.64
CA ALA A 121 18.53 2.84 2.89
C ALA A 121 18.70 4.18 2.17
N ILE A 122 19.62 4.98 2.68
CA ILE A 122 20.17 6.15 2.00
C ILE A 122 21.41 5.68 1.22
N PHE A 123 21.41 5.95 -0.07
CA PHE A 123 22.51 5.67 -0.96
C PHE A 123 23.21 6.95 -1.41
N THR A 124 24.52 6.88 -1.52
CA THR A 124 25.36 7.90 -2.17
C THR A 124 26.18 7.24 -3.26
N ARG A 125 26.76 8.02 -4.18
CA ARG A 125 27.70 7.45 -5.15
C ARG A 125 28.92 6.88 -4.45
N ALA A 126 29.47 5.80 -4.96
CA ALA A 126 30.66 5.16 -4.41
C ALA A 126 31.88 6.10 -4.43
N ASP A 127 32.00 6.94 -5.50
CA ASP A 127 33.05 7.95 -5.68
C ASP A 127 32.79 9.26 -4.91
N SER A 128 31.68 9.35 -4.20
CA SER A 128 31.35 10.53 -3.41
C SER A 128 32.21 10.65 -2.15
N ARG A 129 32.56 11.89 -1.77
CA ARG A 129 33.18 12.20 -0.48
C ARG A 129 32.23 12.10 0.70
N ILE A 130 30.92 11.89 0.44
CA ILE A 130 29.93 11.66 1.48
C ILE A 130 30.18 10.27 2.06
N GLY A 131 30.73 10.20 3.25
CA GLY A 131 31.12 8.97 3.95
C GLY A 131 30.35 8.73 5.26
N SER A 132 29.65 9.76 5.76
CA SER A 132 28.90 9.72 7.01
C SER A 132 27.59 10.51 6.93
N ALA A 133 26.71 10.33 7.91
CA ALA A 133 25.49 11.12 8.05
C ALA A 133 25.78 12.64 8.11
N LYS A 134 26.89 13.05 8.76
CA LYS A 134 27.27 14.46 8.90
C LYS A 134 27.57 15.15 7.58
N ASP A 135 28.01 14.39 6.59
CA ASP A 135 28.32 14.94 5.26
C ASP A 135 27.06 15.26 4.44
N LEU A 136 25.87 14.86 4.91
CA LEU A 136 24.59 15.20 4.29
C LEU A 136 24.09 16.61 4.62
N ALA A 137 24.73 17.31 5.56
CA ALA A 137 24.42 18.72 5.83
C ALA A 137 24.66 19.58 4.57
N GLY A 138 23.64 20.31 4.14
CA GLY A 138 23.66 21.13 2.92
C GLY A 138 23.48 20.35 1.62
N LYS A 139 23.23 19.04 1.67
CA LYS A 139 23.06 18.16 0.50
C LYS A 139 21.61 18.02 0.10
N VAL A 140 21.41 17.57 -1.14
CA VAL A 140 20.10 17.27 -1.72
C VAL A 140 19.86 15.77 -1.68
N ILE A 141 18.80 15.35 -0.99
CA ILE A 141 18.38 13.96 -0.86
C ILE A 141 17.09 13.76 -1.64
N ALA A 142 17.09 12.82 -2.59
CA ALA A 142 15.86 12.43 -3.27
C ALA A 142 15.03 11.49 -2.39
N VAL A 143 13.72 11.75 -2.38
CA VAL A 143 12.68 10.92 -1.75
C VAL A 143 11.53 10.78 -2.73
N ASN A 144 10.68 9.75 -2.58
CA ASN A 144 9.55 9.57 -3.51
C ASN A 144 8.41 10.57 -3.30
N ASN A 145 8.28 11.11 -2.08
CA ASN A 145 7.27 12.10 -1.74
C ASN A 145 7.69 12.87 -0.47
N LEU A 146 7.45 14.19 -0.42
CA LEU A 146 7.88 15.04 0.71
C LEU A 146 7.04 14.85 1.97
N ASN A 147 5.75 14.51 1.83
CA ASN A 147 4.86 14.24 2.97
C ASN A 147 4.76 12.73 3.23
N ASN A 148 5.88 12.11 3.61
CA ASN A 148 6.03 10.67 3.61
C ASN A 148 7.00 10.19 4.70
N VAL A 149 7.02 8.89 4.90
CA VAL A 149 7.91 8.18 5.84
C VAL A 149 9.40 8.39 5.52
N GLY A 150 9.77 8.58 4.25
CA GLY A 150 11.16 8.81 3.84
C GLY A 150 11.77 10.02 4.53
N PRO A 151 11.28 11.25 4.25
CA PRO A 151 11.81 12.45 4.90
C PRO A 151 11.74 12.40 6.43
N LEU A 152 10.65 11.86 7.00
CA LEU A 152 10.50 11.76 8.46
C LEU A 152 11.62 10.91 9.07
N THR A 153 11.81 9.70 8.57
CA THR A 153 12.79 8.76 9.15
C THR A 153 14.23 9.15 8.83
N VAL A 154 14.46 9.77 7.67
CA VAL A 154 15.77 10.35 7.34
C VAL A 154 16.11 11.47 8.30
N ASN A 155 15.19 12.41 8.58
CA ASN A 155 15.42 13.49 9.56
C ASN A 155 15.73 12.92 10.95
N ALA A 156 14.95 11.93 11.42
CA ALA A 156 15.19 11.29 12.71
C ALA A 156 16.58 10.64 12.79
N ALA A 157 16.98 9.92 11.74
CA ALA A 157 18.29 9.27 11.68
C ALA A 157 19.45 10.26 11.61
N LEU A 158 19.27 11.37 10.89
CA LEU A 158 20.27 12.43 10.78
C LEU A 158 20.41 13.19 12.09
N GLN A 159 19.32 13.55 12.76
CA GLN A 159 19.34 14.20 14.07
C GLN A 159 19.98 13.31 15.12
N ALA A 160 19.66 12.02 15.16
CA ALA A 160 20.31 11.04 16.02
C ALA A 160 21.82 10.94 15.77
N SER A 161 22.28 11.29 14.56
CA SER A 161 23.69 11.34 14.16
C SER A 161 24.33 12.71 14.40
N GLY A 162 23.62 13.66 15.03
CA GLY A 162 24.10 15.01 15.35
C GLY A 162 24.15 15.96 14.15
N VAL A 163 23.33 15.73 13.12
CA VAL A 163 23.20 16.58 11.93
C VAL A 163 22.11 17.62 12.16
N ASP A 164 22.40 18.86 11.81
CA ASP A 164 21.38 19.92 11.71
C ASP A 164 20.49 19.66 10.49
N ILE A 165 19.30 19.15 10.73
CA ILE A 165 18.33 18.76 9.69
C ILE A 165 17.79 19.96 8.89
N SER A 166 17.83 21.19 9.45
CA SER A 166 17.41 22.40 8.73
C SER A 166 18.27 22.70 7.50
N ARG A 167 19.45 22.11 7.44
CA ARG A 167 20.41 22.24 6.33
C ARG A 167 20.23 21.16 5.25
N VAL A 168 19.39 20.17 5.48
CA VAL A 168 19.13 19.08 4.50
C VAL A 168 18.00 19.49 3.57
N LYS A 169 18.17 19.23 2.27
CA LYS A 169 17.15 19.53 1.26
C LYS A 169 16.59 18.24 0.68
N PHE A 170 15.26 18.10 0.70
CA PHE A 170 14.58 17.00 0.03
C PHE A 170 14.01 17.44 -1.32
N VAL A 171 14.07 16.55 -2.31
CA VAL A 171 13.43 16.71 -3.62
C VAL A 171 12.67 15.43 -3.96
N GLU A 172 11.54 15.59 -4.65
CA GLU A 172 10.75 14.44 -5.11
C GLU A 172 11.34 13.86 -6.40
N VAL A 173 11.62 12.55 -6.35
CA VAL A 173 12.04 11.74 -7.49
C VAL A 173 11.33 10.39 -7.37
N ALA A 174 10.67 9.93 -8.43
CA ALA A 174 10.02 8.62 -8.42
C ALA A 174 11.04 7.50 -8.16
N PHE A 175 10.68 6.48 -7.41
CA PHE A 175 11.59 5.39 -7.04
C PHE A 175 12.35 4.80 -8.22
N PRO A 176 11.72 4.48 -9.39
CA PRO A 176 12.45 3.93 -10.54
C PRO A 176 13.53 4.86 -11.09
N GLU A 177 13.42 6.17 -10.90
CA GLU A 177 14.34 7.17 -11.43
C GLU A 177 15.50 7.50 -10.48
N MET A 178 15.42 7.08 -9.20
CA MET A 178 16.38 7.47 -8.17
C MET A 178 17.80 7.02 -8.47
N GLY A 179 17.99 5.79 -8.95
CA GLY A 179 19.29 5.27 -9.32
C GLY A 179 19.96 6.11 -10.42
N ALA A 180 19.22 6.46 -11.47
CA ALA A 180 19.68 7.32 -12.54
C ALA A 180 19.95 8.77 -12.06
N ALA A 181 19.10 9.33 -11.21
CA ALA A 181 19.30 10.66 -10.64
C ALA A 181 20.59 10.74 -9.82
N LEU A 182 20.90 9.71 -9.04
CA LEU A 182 22.12 9.60 -8.25
C LEU A 182 23.36 9.47 -9.17
N ALA A 183 23.32 8.56 -10.13
CA ALA A 183 24.43 8.31 -11.07
C ALA A 183 24.76 9.56 -11.91
N GLN A 184 23.74 10.28 -12.34
CA GLN A 184 23.88 11.53 -13.13
C GLN A 184 24.19 12.76 -12.27
N ARG A 185 24.41 12.62 -10.97
CA ARG A 185 24.74 13.72 -10.05
C ARG A 185 23.66 14.81 -9.96
N ARG A 186 22.39 14.48 -10.28
CA ARG A 186 21.27 15.40 -10.11
C ARG A 186 20.90 15.60 -8.65
N VAL A 187 21.24 14.61 -7.81
CA VAL A 187 21.11 14.64 -6.35
C VAL A 187 22.37 14.06 -5.70
N ASP A 188 22.60 14.41 -4.42
CA ASP A 188 23.76 13.96 -3.66
C ASP A 188 23.54 12.57 -3.04
N ALA A 189 22.30 12.29 -2.65
CA ALA A 189 21.88 11.04 -2.06
C ALA A 189 20.43 10.69 -2.48
N VAL A 190 20.04 9.44 -2.34
CA VAL A 190 18.67 8.97 -2.53
C VAL A 190 18.26 8.10 -1.34
N TRP A 191 17.03 8.27 -0.87
CA TRP A 191 16.40 7.32 0.04
C TRP A 191 15.54 6.36 -0.77
N ALA A 192 15.91 5.10 -0.79
CA ALA A 192 15.21 4.08 -1.55
C ALA A 192 14.82 2.90 -0.68
N VAL A 193 13.66 2.31 -1.00
CA VAL A 193 13.14 1.08 -0.41
C VAL A 193 13.25 -0.07 -1.41
N GLU A 194 13.05 -1.30 -0.98
CA GLU A 194 12.99 -2.43 -1.90
C GLU A 194 11.76 -2.36 -2.84
N PRO A 195 11.90 -2.75 -4.12
CA PRO A 195 13.06 -3.43 -4.72
C PRO A 195 14.13 -2.46 -5.26
N PHE A 196 13.89 -1.16 -5.19
CA PHE A 196 14.76 -0.13 -5.78
C PHE A 196 16.11 -0.04 -5.05
N ALA A 197 16.15 -0.34 -3.75
CA ALA A 197 17.40 -0.47 -3.00
C ALA A 197 18.30 -1.57 -3.59
N SER A 198 17.74 -2.75 -3.88
CA SER A 198 18.47 -3.83 -4.56
C SER A 198 18.86 -3.50 -5.98
N ALA A 199 17.99 -2.80 -6.73
CA ALA A 199 18.32 -2.35 -8.10
C ALA A 199 19.49 -1.36 -8.11
N ILE A 200 19.52 -0.38 -7.20
CA ILE A 200 20.63 0.57 -7.07
C ILE A 200 21.94 -0.15 -6.72
N LYS A 201 21.89 -1.13 -5.82
CA LYS A 201 23.06 -1.95 -5.47
C LYS A 201 23.54 -2.78 -6.65
N ALA A 202 22.63 -3.40 -7.39
CA ALA A 202 22.95 -4.24 -8.54
C ALA A 202 23.55 -3.44 -9.72
N ALA A 203 23.09 -2.21 -9.93
CA ALA A 203 23.63 -1.32 -10.97
C ALA A 203 25.09 -0.90 -10.68
N GLY A 204 25.56 -1.04 -9.46
CA GLY A 204 26.88 -0.60 -9.03
C GLY A 204 27.01 0.92 -8.97
N GLY A 205 28.20 1.42 -8.59
CA GLY A 205 28.48 2.85 -8.51
C GLY A 205 27.83 3.59 -7.33
N ALA A 206 27.08 2.90 -6.48
CA ALA A 206 26.49 3.43 -5.25
C ALA A 206 26.93 2.64 -4.02
N LYS A 207 26.92 3.30 -2.87
CA LYS A 207 27.16 2.70 -1.56
C LYS A 207 26.03 3.05 -0.59
N VAL A 208 25.70 2.14 0.31
CA VAL A 208 24.79 2.41 1.44
C VAL A 208 25.51 3.34 2.42
N LEU A 209 24.87 4.44 2.76
CA LEU A 209 25.37 5.39 3.75
C LEU A 209 24.72 5.19 5.12
N LEU A 210 23.41 5.00 5.15
CA LEU A 210 22.63 4.98 6.39
C LEU A 210 21.35 4.14 6.20
N ARG A 211 20.90 3.51 7.28
CA ARG A 211 19.64 2.76 7.37
C ARG A 211 18.70 3.46 8.36
N PRO A 212 17.74 4.28 7.89
CA PRO A 212 16.95 5.13 8.78
C PRO A 212 16.06 4.37 9.77
N TYR A 213 15.33 3.36 9.30
CA TYR A 213 14.31 2.70 10.13
C TYR A 213 14.83 2.12 11.44
N PRO A 214 15.93 1.35 11.48
CA PRO A 214 16.46 0.80 12.73
C PRO A 214 16.89 1.87 13.74
N LEU A 215 17.22 3.08 13.27
CA LEU A 215 17.59 4.20 14.14
C LEU A 215 16.37 4.91 14.75
N VAL A 216 15.18 4.71 14.17
CA VAL A 216 13.93 5.24 14.71
C VAL A 216 13.30 4.27 15.69
N ALA A 217 13.08 3.03 15.28
CA ALA A 217 12.54 1.96 16.12
C ALA A 217 12.82 0.57 15.50
N ALA A 218 13.01 -0.44 16.35
CA ALA A 218 12.89 -1.82 15.94
C ALA A 218 11.45 -2.10 15.49
N HIS A 219 11.26 -2.87 14.43
CA HIS A 219 9.94 -3.19 13.86
C HIS A 219 9.09 -1.95 13.57
N PHE A 220 9.73 -0.91 13.00
CA PHE A 220 9.04 0.35 12.65
C PHE A 220 7.83 0.07 11.75
N PRO A 221 6.60 0.51 12.14
CA PRO A 221 5.39 0.25 11.36
C PRO A 221 5.36 1.14 10.13
N VAL A 222 5.66 0.57 8.96
CA VAL A 222 5.86 1.35 7.73
C VAL A 222 4.53 1.77 7.13
N ALA A 223 3.60 0.84 6.91
CA ALA A 223 2.38 1.08 6.16
C ALA A 223 1.20 0.26 6.66
N SER A 224 0.00 0.71 6.34
CA SER A 224 -1.27 0.07 6.68
C SER A 224 -2.27 0.19 5.53
N TYR A 225 -3.26 -0.71 5.51
CA TYR A 225 -4.45 -0.58 4.69
C TYR A 225 -5.48 0.27 5.42
N PHE A 226 -6.11 1.19 4.70
CA PHE A 226 -7.06 2.15 5.26
C PHE A 226 -8.19 2.44 4.28
N THR A 227 -9.27 3.03 4.80
CA THR A 227 -10.40 3.53 4.03
C THR A 227 -10.87 4.87 4.59
N SER A 228 -11.90 5.48 3.97
CA SER A 228 -12.57 6.63 4.56
C SER A 228 -13.56 6.19 5.63
N GLU A 229 -13.80 7.04 6.65
CA GLU A 229 -14.84 6.78 7.67
C GLU A 229 -16.22 6.60 7.05
N SER A 230 -16.51 7.37 5.96
CA SER A 230 -17.79 7.26 5.25
C SER A 230 -17.96 5.88 4.62
N TYR A 231 -16.94 5.37 3.92
CA TYR A 231 -17.01 4.04 3.33
C TYR A 231 -17.06 2.94 4.39
N ALA A 232 -16.30 3.08 5.47
CA ALA A 232 -16.38 2.12 6.58
C ALA A 232 -17.76 2.09 7.27
N ALA A 233 -18.49 3.20 7.25
CA ALA A 233 -19.82 3.29 7.81
C ALA A 233 -20.91 2.79 6.85
N SER A 234 -20.78 3.06 5.53
CA SER A 234 -21.77 2.62 4.53
C SER A 234 -21.69 1.13 4.20
N ASP A 235 -20.46 0.57 4.21
CA ASP A 235 -20.17 -0.78 3.77
C ASP A 235 -19.34 -1.59 4.79
N PRO A 236 -19.77 -1.66 6.07
CA PRO A 236 -18.99 -2.25 7.15
C PRO A 236 -18.65 -3.73 6.89
N ASP A 237 -19.59 -4.49 6.31
CA ASP A 237 -19.38 -5.91 5.98
C ASP A 237 -18.31 -6.10 4.89
N VAL A 238 -18.26 -5.21 3.91
CA VAL A 238 -17.24 -5.23 2.85
C VAL A 238 -15.87 -4.97 3.45
N VAL A 239 -15.78 -3.96 4.34
CA VAL A 239 -14.54 -3.61 5.04
C VAL A 239 -14.07 -4.76 5.94
N ASP A 240 -14.98 -5.43 6.63
CA ASP A 240 -14.64 -6.58 7.48
C ASP A 240 -14.16 -7.79 6.67
N ARG A 241 -14.84 -8.13 5.57
CA ARG A 241 -14.42 -9.17 4.63
C ARG A 241 -13.03 -8.88 4.03
N PHE A 242 -12.77 -7.61 3.66
CA PHE A 242 -11.44 -7.20 3.20
C PHE A 242 -10.39 -7.36 4.29
N ARG A 243 -10.67 -6.92 5.52
CA ARG A 243 -9.77 -7.04 6.67
C ARG A 243 -9.40 -8.50 6.94
N GLN A 244 -10.39 -9.39 6.93
CA GLN A 244 -10.16 -10.83 7.13
C GLN A 244 -9.28 -11.43 6.03
N ALA A 245 -9.58 -11.16 4.76
CA ALA A 245 -8.81 -11.64 3.63
C ALA A 245 -7.36 -11.09 3.67
N MET A 246 -7.21 -9.81 4.04
CA MET A 246 -5.90 -9.19 4.11
C MET A 246 -5.06 -9.74 5.27
N ASN A 247 -5.66 -9.99 6.43
CA ASN A 247 -4.97 -10.60 7.57
C ASN A 247 -4.51 -12.05 7.25
N GLU A 248 -5.32 -12.82 6.52
CA GLU A 248 -4.94 -14.12 6.01
C GLU A 248 -3.76 -14.01 5.02
N SER A 249 -3.82 -13.04 4.10
CA SER A 249 -2.77 -12.75 3.13
C SER A 249 -1.44 -12.35 3.79
N LEU A 250 -1.49 -11.48 4.79
CA LEU A 250 -0.31 -11.04 5.56
C LEU A 250 0.33 -12.23 6.30
N THR A 251 -0.50 -13.02 7.00
CA THR A 251 -0.06 -14.21 7.72
C THR A 251 0.56 -15.25 6.78
N TYR A 252 -0.05 -15.42 5.60
CA TYR A 252 0.45 -16.33 4.58
C TYR A 252 1.80 -15.86 4.04
N ALA A 253 1.90 -14.60 3.63
CA ALA A 253 3.13 -14.01 3.08
C ALA A 253 4.30 -14.11 4.08
N GLN A 254 4.06 -13.83 5.36
CA GLN A 254 5.08 -13.94 6.41
C GLN A 254 5.65 -15.36 6.54
N LYS A 255 4.83 -16.37 6.30
CA LYS A 255 5.23 -17.78 6.40
C LYS A 255 5.80 -18.37 5.11
N HIS A 256 5.60 -17.70 3.97
CA HIS A 256 5.96 -18.23 2.65
C HIS A 256 6.82 -17.25 1.83
N PRO A 257 8.03 -16.88 2.32
CA PRO A 257 8.89 -15.88 1.69
C PRO A 257 9.29 -16.23 0.25
N ASP A 258 9.37 -17.52 -0.09
CA ASP A 258 9.67 -17.95 -1.45
C ASP A 258 8.51 -17.71 -2.42
N GLU A 259 7.27 -17.82 -1.96
CA GLU A 259 6.11 -17.46 -2.78
C GLU A 259 5.98 -15.96 -2.94
N VAL A 260 6.33 -15.20 -1.89
CA VAL A 260 6.46 -13.75 -2.00
C VAL A 260 7.44 -13.40 -3.11
N ARG A 261 8.66 -13.95 -3.11
CA ARG A 261 9.65 -13.65 -4.16
C ARG A 261 9.17 -14.03 -5.56
N ARG A 262 8.45 -15.15 -5.69
CA ARG A 262 7.89 -15.59 -6.98
C ARG A 262 6.81 -14.67 -7.52
N ILE A 263 6.02 -14.02 -6.67
CA ILE A 263 4.95 -13.13 -7.14
C ILE A 263 5.46 -11.74 -7.53
N LEU A 264 6.59 -11.29 -6.99
CA LEU A 264 7.11 -9.94 -7.24
C LEU A 264 7.17 -9.59 -8.75
N PRO A 265 7.73 -10.42 -9.64
CA PRO A 265 7.82 -10.09 -11.07
C PRO A 265 6.47 -9.99 -11.78
N THR A 266 5.36 -10.41 -11.17
CA THR A 266 4.03 -10.32 -11.78
C THR A 266 3.47 -8.89 -11.76
N TYR A 267 4.01 -8.01 -10.91
CA TYR A 267 3.55 -6.63 -10.77
C TYR A 267 4.67 -5.60 -10.61
N LEU A 268 5.92 -6.06 -10.48
CA LEU A 268 7.14 -5.24 -10.45
C LEU A 268 7.97 -5.57 -11.68
N ASP A 269 8.62 -4.55 -12.26
CA ASP A 269 9.60 -4.76 -13.33
C ASP A 269 10.93 -5.26 -12.72
N LEU A 270 10.97 -6.54 -12.40
CA LEU A 270 12.09 -7.22 -11.76
C LEU A 270 12.42 -8.51 -12.50
N THR A 271 13.72 -8.78 -12.65
CA THR A 271 14.15 -10.13 -13.05
C THR A 271 14.01 -11.09 -11.86
N PRO A 272 13.83 -12.41 -12.10
CA PRO A 272 13.79 -13.40 -11.03
C PRO A 272 15.02 -13.38 -10.11
N GLU A 273 16.21 -13.07 -10.68
CA GLU A 273 17.47 -13.00 -9.96
C GLU A 273 17.48 -11.83 -8.96
N VAL A 274 16.90 -10.68 -9.34
CA VAL A 274 16.74 -9.53 -8.45
C VAL A 274 15.69 -9.84 -7.39
N ALA A 275 14.54 -10.40 -7.79
CA ALA A 275 13.48 -10.78 -6.87
C ALA A 275 13.95 -11.76 -5.78
N ALA A 276 14.85 -12.69 -6.12
CA ALA A 276 15.44 -13.64 -5.17
C ALA A 276 16.32 -12.98 -4.09
N ARG A 277 16.85 -11.77 -4.36
CA ARG A 277 17.80 -11.07 -3.49
C ARG A 277 17.23 -9.92 -2.69
N VAL A 278 15.98 -9.50 -2.96
CA VAL A 278 15.35 -8.40 -2.22
C VAL A 278 15.26 -8.72 -0.73
N VAL A 279 15.45 -7.72 0.10
CA VAL A 279 15.23 -7.81 1.54
C VAL A 279 13.73 -7.64 1.79
N LEU A 280 13.06 -8.72 2.17
CA LEU A 280 11.62 -8.68 2.46
C LEU A 280 11.35 -7.90 3.76
N PRO A 281 10.26 -7.11 3.83
CA PRO A 281 9.78 -6.56 5.09
C PRO A 281 9.19 -7.68 5.97
N GLU A 282 8.86 -7.34 7.20
CA GLU A 282 8.03 -8.17 8.06
C GLU A 282 6.57 -7.79 7.85
N TRP A 283 5.70 -8.77 7.60
CA TRP A 283 4.27 -8.55 7.54
C TRP A 283 3.62 -8.95 8.85
N SER A 284 2.77 -8.08 9.37
CA SER A 284 2.08 -8.24 10.65
C SER A 284 0.59 -8.00 10.49
N THR A 285 -0.22 -8.62 11.32
CA THR A 285 -1.64 -8.30 11.48
C THR A 285 -1.91 -7.29 12.59
N ASP A 286 -0.87 -6.96 13.35
CA ASP A 286 -0.91 -5.91 14.38
C ASP A 286 -0.55 -4.55 13.75
N VAL A 287 -1.44 -3.59 13.88
CA VAL A 287 -1.24 -2.21 13.41
C VAL A 287 -0.12 -1.50 14.17
N GLY A 288 0.21 -1.95 15.38
CA GLY A 288 1.29 -1.36 16.18
C GLY A 288 0.94 0.03 16.72
N ALA A 289 -0.25 0.23 17.29
CA ALA A 289 -0.72 1.53 17.79
C ALA A 289 0.28 2.29 18.68
N PRO A 290 1.05 1.66 19.60
CA PRO A 290 2.08 2.38 20.37
C PRO A 290 3.19 2.97 19.50
N LEU A 291 3.62 2.26 18.44
CA LEU A 291 4.62 2.75 17.51
C LEU A 291 4.08 3.81 16.55
N LEU A 292 2.77 3.76 16.23
CA LEU A 292 2.10 4.84 15.50
C LEU A 292 2.11 6.14 16.29
N ARG A 293 1.86 6.09 17.61
CA ARG A 293 1.98 7.27 18.50
C ARG A 293 3.38 7.85 18.45
N ARG A 294 4.42 7.00 18.62
CA ARG A 294 5.80 7.45 18.50
C ARG A 294 6.11 8.06 17.13
N THR A 295 5.55 7.51 16.06
CA THR A 295 5.70 8.10 14.71
C THR A 295 5.02 9.47 14.63
N ALA A 296 3.86 9.66 15.27
CA ALA A 296 3.19 10.95 15.36
C ALA A 296 4.00 11.95 16.16
N ASP A 297 4.62 11.56 17.28
CA ASP A 297 5.50 12.41 18.10
C ASP A 297 6.67 12.94 17.28
N LEU A 298 7.36 12.07 16.54
CA LEU A 298 8.44 12.46 15.63
C LEU A 298 7.94 13.38 14.51
N ALA A 299 6.76 13.12 13.98
CA ALA A 299 6.19 13.94 12.92
C ALA A 299 5.77 15.33 13.42
N LEU A 300 5.36 15.46 14.69
CA LEU A 300 5.16 16.75 15.39
C LEU A 300 6.49 17.46 15.60
N GLU A 301 7.50 16.77 16.12
CA GLU A 301 8.83 17.32 16.38
C GLU A 301 9.46 17.93 15.12
N TYR A 302 9.32 17.25 13.97
CA TYR A 302 9.89 17.70 12.69
C TYR A 302 8.95 18.58 11.86
N GLY A 303 7.79 18.97 12.41
CA GLY A 303 6.87 19.90 11.76
C GLY A 303 6.05 19.32 10.60
N TYR A 304 6.00 17.99 10.45
CA TYR A 304 5.10 17.32 9.49
C TYR A 304 3.65 17.37 9.96
N LEU A 305 3.41 17.34 11.26
CA LEU A 305 2.11 17.53 11.89
C LEU A 305 2.06 18.88 12.61
N ARG A 306 0.89 19.50 12.61
CA ARG A 306 0.60 20.72 13.39
C ARG A 306 -0.12 20.41 14.71
N THR A 307 -0.86 19.33 14.73
CA THR A 307 -1.65 18.85 15.86
C THR A 307 -1.53 17.34 15.94
N GLU A 308 -1.62 16.80 17.15
CA GLU A 308 -1.63 15.36 17.37
C GLU A 308 -2.91 14.74 16.76
N PRO A 309 -2.82 13.72 15.91
CA PRO A 309 -3.99 13.01 15.40
C PRO A 309 -4.57 12.07 16.46
N ASP A 310 -5.89 11.87 16.43
CA ASP A 310 -6.53 10.85 17.27
C ASP A 310 -6.20 9.44 16.74
N ILE A 311 -5.18 8.84 17.33
CA ILE A 311 -4.72 7.50 16.95
C ILE A 311 -5.78 6.44 17.23
N ASN A 312 -6.54 6.56 18.33
CA ASN A 312 -7.59 5.58 18.66
C ASN A 312 -8.68 5.59 17.58
N LYS A 313 -9.13 6.78 17.18
CA LYS A 313 -10.08 6.93 16.07
C LYS A 313 -9.52 6.38 14.76
N LEU A 314 -8.26 6.66 14.47
CA LEU A 314 -7.61 6.20 13.23
C LEU A 314 -7.52 4.68 13.15
N VAL A 315 -7.26 3.99 14.26
CA VAL A 315 -7.17 2.51 14.30
C VAL A 315 -8.51 1.81 14.56
N GLY A 316 -9.59 2.58 14.70
CA GLY A 316 -10.94 2.03 14.85
C GLY A 316 -11.23 1.47 16.25
N GLY A 317 -10.63 2.08 17.30
CA GLY A 317 -10.93 1.84 18.72
C GLY A 317 -12.22 2.53 19.16
#